data_f7f51f8b9643da8fb203b1bea68c7c7d
#
_entry.id   f7f51f8b9643da8fb203b1bea68c7c7d
#
_cell.length_a   1.000
_cell.length_b   1.000
_cell.length_c   1.000
_cell.angle_alpha   90.00
_cell.angle_beta   90.00
_cell.angle_gamma   90.00
#
_symmetry.space_group_name_H-M   'P 1'
#
loop_
_entity.id
_entity.type
_entity.pdbx_description
1 polymer ?
#
loop_
_entity_poly.entity_id
_entity_poly.type
_entity_poly.pdbx_seq_one_letter_code
_entity_poly.pdbx_strand_id
1 'polypeptide(L)'
;VSAADGMADLMMAKATAKGYRTGAQSMGRNIQLGTREDNKNLKQIQRGVNKIVYSLQQAMNGYEQIMLNRDVAAKGVEIAETARNIQQTMQAQGLAIDADVISAASGLTSARSQLAALDTQAESIKKTLCTFTGWGSDGNPVIGAVPSSDVAAIAAIDVDADKETAVNNNYSLISMRGAKGGGMDQIEQIISKNTTQTKNKVRNVAYSEDLVRSNIQTLYDTILEKKVEYDSAATAWQAAQNTWQAAQI
;
A
#
# COMPACT_ATOMS: atom_id res chain seq x y z
N VAL A 1 17.67 11.92 -3.34
CA VAL A 1 17.84 10.45 -3.36
C VAL A 1 18.70 10.12 -4.55
N SER A 2 19.89 9.54 -4.32
CA SER A 2 20.81 9.24 -5.42
C SER A 2 20.31 8.05 -6.24
N ALA A 3 20.73 7.94 -7.51
CA ALA A 3 20.44 6.77 -8.34
C ALA A 3 20.95 5.46 -7.71
N ALA A 4 21.92 5.54 -6.80
CA ALA A 4 22.44 4.44 -6.01
C ALA A 4 21.42 3.95 -4.96
N ASP A 5 20.66 4.85 -4.32
CA ASP A 5 19.63 4.48 -3.33
C ASP A 5 18.46 3.74 -3.99
N GLY A 6 18.02 4.22 -5.16
CA GLY A 6 16.96 3.55 -5.93
C GLY A 6 17.37 2.17 -6.43
N MET A 7 18.68 1.97 -6.73
CA MET A 7 19.21 0.67 -7.14
C MET A 7 19.32 -0.30 -5.95
N ALA A 8 19.66 0.21 -4.77
CA ALA A 8 19.69 -0.57 -3.54
C ALA A 8 18.29 -1.05 -3.14
N ASP A 9 17.28 -0.17 -3.21
CA ASP A 9 15.90 -0.51 -2.93
C ASP A 9 15.34 -1.55 -3.93
N LEU A 10 15.67 -1.40 -5.22
CA LEU A 10 15.30 -2.38 -6.24
C LEU A 10 15.97 -3.74 -6.01
N MET A 11 17.24 -3.75 -5.60
CA MET A 11 17.94 -4.99 -5.26
C MET A 11 17.36 -5.65 -4.02
N MET A 12 16.99 -4.89 -2.99
CA MET A 12 16.32 -5.41 -1.81
C MET A 12 14.93 -5.97 -2.13
N ALA A 13 14.13 -5.26 -2.91
CA ALA A 13 12.83 -5.74 -3.36
C ALA A 13 12.96 -7.03 -4.19
N LYS A 14 13.93 -7.09 -5.09
CA LYS A 14 14.24 -8.27 -5.90
C LYS A 14 14.71 -9.46 -5.07
N ALA A 15 15.57 -9.22 -4.07
CA ALA A 15 16.05 -10.24 -3.15
C ALA A 15 14.90 -10.78 -2.27
N THR A 16 14.03 -9.89 -1.79
CA THR A 16 12.86 -10.23 -0.99
C THR A 16 11.85 -11.05 -1.79
N ALA A 17 11.52 -10.62 -3.01
CA ALA A 17 10.62 -11.35 -3.91
C ALA A 17 11.19 -12.73 -4.28
N LYS A 18 12.49 -12.82 -4.57
CA LYS A 18 13.19 -14.09 -4.82
C LYS A 18 13.16 -15.00 -3.59
N GLY A 19 13.37 -14.45 -2.39
CA GLY A 19 13.29 -15.17 -1.12
C GLY A 19 11.91 -15.78 -0.89
N TYR A 20 10.84 -15.00 -1.09
CA TYR A 20 9.47 -15.50 -0.97
C TYR A 20 9.13 -16.55 -2.01
N ARG A 21 9.55 -16.37 -3.26
CA ARG A 21 9.34 -17.36 -4.33
C ARG A 21 10.06 -18.67 -4.04
N THR A 22 11.31 -18.62 -3.60
CA THR A 22 12.09 -19.81 -3.23
C THR A 22 11.51 -20.49 -2.00
N GLY A 23 11.06 -19.73 -1.01
CA GLY A 23 10.37 -20.22 0.18
C GLY A 23 9.06 -20.93 -0.17
N ALA A 24 8.23 -20.33 -1.01
CA ALA A 24 6.99 -20.92 -1.48
C ALA A 24 7.23 -22.22 -2.28
N GLN A 25 8.24 -22.23 -3.16
CA GLN A 25 8.62 -23.44 -3.90
C GLN A 25 9.15 -24.55 -2.99
N SER A 26 9.98 -24.20 -2.00
CA SER A 26 10.49 -25.16 -1.02
C SER A 26 9.37 -25.76 -0.17
N MET A 27 8.44 -24.92 0.29
CA MET A 27 7.27 -25.33 1.04
C MET A 27 6.34 -26.22 0.19
N GLY A 28 6.12 -25.87 -1.10
CA GLY A 28 5.36 -26.68 -2.03
C GLY A 28 5.96 -28.08 -2.24
N ARG A 29 7.29 -28.18 -2.34
CA ARG A 29 7.98 -29.48 -2.43
C ARG A 29 7.84 -30.29 -1.14
N ASN A 30 7.96 -29.64 0.02
CA ASN A 30 7.79 -30.31 1.31
C ASN A 30 6.38 -30.85 1.51
N ILE A 31 5.36 -30.14 0.99
CA ILE A 31 3.97 -30.62 0.99
C ILE A 31 3.80 -31.82 0.06
N GLN A 32 4.41 -31.82 -1.13
CA GLN A 32 4.35 -32.96 -2.07
C GLN A 32 5.06 -34.21 -1.55
N LEU A 33 6.12 -34.03 -0.75
CA LEU A 33 6.92 -35.12 -0.20
C LEU A 33 6.42 -35.62 1.16
N GLY A 34 5.70 -34.76 1.89
CA GLY A 34 5.09 -35.09 3.17
C GLY A 34 3.69 -35.65 2.99
N THR A 35 3.53 -36.92 3.06
CA THR A 35 2.20 -37.55 3.21
C THR A 35 1.53 -36.99 4.46
N ARG A 36 0.45 -36.23 4.30
CA ARG A 36 -0.54 -35.74 5.27
C ARG A 36 -0.32 -34.33 5.80
N GLU A 37 -1.27 -33.47 5.41
CA GLU A 37 -2.01 -32.52 6.23
C GLU A 37 -1.23 -31.91 7.40
N ASP A 38 -0.04 -31.40 7.14
CA ASP A 38 0.52 -30.47 8.10
C ASP A 38 -0.18 -29.11 7.90
N ASN A 39 -1.34 -28.95 8.56
CA ASN A 39 -2.13 -27.73 8.59
C ASN A 39 -1.26 -26.48 8.92
N LYS A 40 -0.13 -26.66 9.55
CA LYS A 40 0.84 -25.61 9.83
C LYS A 40 1.55 -25.14 8.57
N ASN A 41 2.04 -26.07 7.75
CA ASN A 41 2.76 -25.74 6.51
C ASN A 41 1.81 -25.07 5.51
N LEU A 42 0.58 -25.60 5.39
CA LEU A 42 -0.45 -24.99 4.55
C LEU A 42 -0.79 -23.57 5.00
N LYS A 43 -0.98 -23.33 6.32
CA LYS A 43 -1.24 -22.01 6.88
C LYS A 43 -0.05 -21.07 6.73
N GLN A 44 1.18 -21.55 6.82
CA GLN A 44 2.38 -20.75 6.56
C GLN A 44 2.46 -20.32 5.10
N ILE A 45 2.17 -21.22 4.16
CA ILE A 45 2.11 -20.91 2.73
C ILE A 45 1.03 -19.87 2.48
N GLN A 46 -0.17 -20.10 2.99
CA GLN A 46 -1.29 -19.16 2.82
C GLN A 46 -0.97 -17.76 3.39
N ARG A 47 -0.31 -17.72 4.55
CA ARG A 47 0.20 -16.45 5.10
C ARG A 47 1.23 -15.80 4.19
N GLY A 48 2.15 -16.56 3.61
CA GLY A 48 3.12 -16.08 2.65
C GLY A 48 2.46 -15.49 1.41
N VAL A 49 1.49 -16.22 0.85
CA VAL A 49 0.70 -15.74 -0.29
C VAL A 49 -0.08 -14.48 0.04
N ASN A 50 -0.80 -14.44 1.15
CA ASN A 50 -1.56 -13.27 1.58
C ASN A 50 -0.66 -12.04 1.78
N LYS A 51 0.54 -12.23 2.34
CA LYS A 51 1.51 -11.14 2.49
C LYS A 51 1.99 -10.60 1.14
N ILE A 52 2.24 -11.48 0.17
CA ILE A 52 2.63 -11.07 -1.20
C ILE A 52 1.47 -10.33 -1.87
N VAL A 53 0.26 -10.85 -1.79
CA VAL A 53 -0.94 -10.21 -2.34
C VAL A 53 -1.14 -8.83 -1.74
N TYR A 54 -1.04 -8.70 -0.42
CA TYR A 54 -1.16 -7.41 0.27
C TYR A 54 -0.07 -6.41 -0.18
N SER A 55 1.18 -6.85 -0.29
CA SER A 55 2.28 -6.00 -0.77
C SER A 55 2.06 -5.56 -2.22
N LEU A 56 1.51 -6.44 -3.05
CA LEU A 56 1.18 -6.13 -4.44
C LEU A 56 0.04 -5.10 -4.52
N GLN A 57 -1.01 -5.27 -3.72
CA GLN A 57 -2.12 -4.31 -3.64
C GLN A 57 -1.63 -2.94 -3.18
N GLN A 58 -0.76 -2.87 -2.18
CA GLN A 58 -0.16 -1.60 -1.75
C GLN A 58 0.68 -0.95 -2.86
N ALA A 59 1.46 -1.75 -3.59
CA ALA A 59 2.26 -1.23 -4.70
C ALA A 59 1.37 -0.73 -5.86
N MET A 60 0.26 -1.40 -6.15
CA MET A 60 -0.72 -0.95 -7.15
C MET A 60 -1.38 0.36 -6.73
N ASN A 61 -1.84 0.47 -5.48
CA ASN A 61 -2.41 1.71 -4.94
C ASN A 61 -1.40 2.87 -4.98
N GLY A 62 -0.15 2.60 -4.61
CA GLY A 62 0.94 3.57 -4.70
C GLY A 62 1.23 4.02 -6.14
N TYR A 63 1.18 3.10 -7.10
CA TYR A 63 1.33 3.43 -8.50
C TYR A 63 0.20 4.35 -8.99
N GLU A 64 -1.05 4.03 -8.70
CA GLU A 64 -2.18 4.85 -9.08
C GLU A 64 -2.12 6.25 -8.46
N GLN A 65 -1.77 6.35 -7.18
CA GLN A 65 -1.58 7.64 -6.52
C GLN A 65 -0.49 8.48 -7.21
N ILE A 66 0.61 7.87 -7.61
CA ILE A 66 1.67 8.58 -8.35
C ILE A 66 1.18 9.01 -9.72
N MET A 67 0.43 8.17 -10.43
CA MET A 67 -0.13 8.53 -11.74
C MET A 67 -1.09 9.71 -11.64
N LEU A 68 -1.97 9.75 -10.63
CA LEU A 68 -2.83 10.91 -10.36
C LEU A 68 -2.03 12.18 -10.05
N ASN A 69 -1.01 12.08 -9.21
CA ASN A 69 -0.13 13.21 -8.90
C ASN A 69 0.64 13.68 -10.14
N ARG A 70 1.05 12.76 -11.00
CA ARG A 70 1.70 13.04 -12.28
C ARG A 70 0.78 13.84 -13.21
N ASP A 71 -0.48 13.45 -13.31
CA ASP A 71 -1.47 14.16 -14.14
C ASP A 71 -1.69 15.58 -13.63
N VAL A 72 -1.76 15.78 -12.31
CA VAL A 72 -1.81 17.11 -11.70
C VAL A 72 -0.53 17.92 -12.00
N ALA A 73 0.63 17.29 -11.87
CA ALA A 73 1.90 17.95 -12.17
C ALA A 73 2.03 18.32 -13.66
N ALA A 74 1.52 17.47 -14.56
CA ALA A 74 1.48 17.76 -16.00
C ALA A 74 0.62 19.01 -16.28
N LYS A 75 -0.55 19.14 -15.63
CA LYS A 75 -1.35 20.35 -15.69
C LYS A 75 -0.62 21.59 -15.09
N GLY A 76 0.14 21.39 -14.02
CA GLY A 76 1.01 22.41 -13.46
C GLY A 76 2.06 22.92 -14.46
N VAL A 77 2.63 22.02 -15.26
CA VAL A 77 3.56 22.42 -16.35
C VAL A 77 2.85 23.24 -17.41
N GLU A 78 1.66 22.84 -17.88
CA GLU A 78 0.86 23.60 -18.86
C GLU A 78 0.55 25.05 -18.36
N ILE A 79 0.18 25.16 -17.08
CA ILE A 79 -0.07 26.47 -16.43
C ILE A 79 1.21 27.30 -16.38
N ALA A 80 2.33 26.71 -15.97
CA ALA A 80 3.61 27.40 -15.88
C ALA A 80 4.14 27.83 -17.26
N GLU A 81 3.91 27.04 -18.31
CA GLU A 81 4.21 27.42 -19.70
C GLU A 81 3.38 28.62 -20.15
N THR A 82 2.08 28.60 -19.86
CA THR A 82 1.16 29.71 -20.16
C THR A 82 1.60 30.98 -19.43
N ALA A 83 1.90 30.89 -18.14
CA ALA A 83 2.37 32.00 -17.33
C ALA A 83 3.67 32.62 -17.89
N ARG A 84 4.64 31.77 -18.26
CA ARG A 84 5.88 32.23 -18.90
C ARG A 84 5.60 32.95 -20.23
N ASN A 85 4.72 32.40 -21.07
CA ASN A 85 4.39 33.01 -22.36
C ASN A 85 3.68 34.35 -22.20
N ILE A 86 2.80 34.49 -21.19
CA ILE A 86 2.17 35.76 -20.82
C ILE A 86 3.24 36.79 -20.42
N GLN A 87 4.17 36.45 -19.53
CA GLN A 87 5.23 37.34 -19.09
C GLN A 87 6.14 37.77 -20.23
N GLN A 88 6.45 36.89 -21.18
CA GLN A 88 7.21 37.23 -22.38
C GLN A 88 6.45 38.23 -23.29
N THR A 89 5.14 38.04 -23.43
CA THR A 89 4.30 38.96 -24.23
C THR A 89 4.20 40.33 -23.56
N MET A 90 4.01 40.36 -22.24
CA MET A 90 4.00 41.60 -21.45
C MET A 90 5.34 42.33 -21.53
N GLN A 91 6.46 41.63 -21.48
CA GLN A 91 7.79 42.19 -21.62
C GLN A 91 7.96 42.82 -22.99
N ALA A 92 7.52 42.15 -24.06
CA ALA A 92 7.59 42.67 -25.43
C ALA A 92 6.75 43.96 -25.60
N GLN A 93 5.73 44.14 -24.76
CA GLN A 93 4.89 45.34 -24.71
C GLN A 93 5.39 46.41 -23.72
N GLY A 94 6.52 46.14 -23.04
CA GLY A 94 7.09 47.05 -22.02
C GLY A 94 6.31 47.05 -20.69
N LEU A 95 5.44 46.03 -20.45
CA LEU A 95 4.59 45.92 -19.26
C LEU A 95 5.18 44.96 -18.20
N ALA A 96 6.25 44.26 -18.49
CA ALA A 96 6.98 43.38 -17.56
C ALA A 96 8.49 43.61 -17.71
N ILE A 97 9.24 43.33 -16.64
CA ILE A 97 10.70 43.40 -16.62
C ILE A 97 11.33 42.03 -16.82
N ASP A 98 12.62 42.00 -17.16
CA ASP A 98 13.38 40.74 -17.38
C ASP A 98 13.29 39.80 -16.18
N ALA A 99 13.27 40.35 -14.96
CA ALA A 99 13.15 39.55 -13.73
C ALA A 99 11.86 38.73 -13.65
N ASP A 100 10.75 39.29 -14.18
CA ASP A 100 9.46 38.62 -14.18
C ASP A 100 9.48 37.40 -15.13
N VAL A 101 10.10 37.57 -16.31
CA VAL A 101 10.26 36.45 -17.28
C VAL A 101 11.20 35.38 -16.73
N ILE A 102 12.29 35.78 -16.07
CA ILE A 102 13.23 34.83 -15.44
C ILE A 102 12.53 34.07 -14.33
N SER A 103 11.72 34.72 -13.50
CA SER A 103 10.95 34.12 -12.43
C SER A 103 9.96 33.08 -12.99
N ALA A 104 9.21 33.46 -14.03
CA ALA A 104 8.27 32.55 -14.67
C ALA A 104 8.98 31.33 -15.34
N ALA A 105 10.16 31.53 -15.96
CA ALA A 105 10.96 30.47 -16.52
C ALA A 105 11.52 29.52 -15.43
N SER A 106 11.90 30.05 -14.28
CA SER A 106 12.31 29.24 -13.12
C SER A 106 11.14 28.41 -12.58
N GLY A 107 9.95 28.98 -12.49
CA GLY A 107 8.72 28.27 -12.13
C GLY A 107 8.41 27.10 -13.08
N LEU A 108 8.54 27.33 -14.39
CA LEU A 108 8.37 26.26 -15.39
C LEU A 108 9.43 25.17 -15.24
N THR A 109 10.68 25.51 -15.00
CA THR A 109 11.75 24.54 -14.78
C THR A 109 11.47 23.68 -13.54
N SER A 110 11.01 24.31 -12.47
CA SER A 110 10.62 23.62 -11.24
C SER A 110 9.45 22.65 -11.48
N ALA A 111 8.41 23.08 -12.18
CA ALA A 111 7.26 22.24 -12.50
C ALA A 111 7.66 21.01 -13.37
N ARG A 112 8.52 21.20 -14.36
CA ARG A 112 9.06 20.11 -15.19
C ARG A 112 9.91 19.15 -14.37
N SER A 113 10.71 19.64 -13.44
CA SER A 113 11.51 18.80 -12.55
C SER A 113 10.63 17.92 -11.63
N GLN A 114 9.53 18.48 -11.12
CA GLN A 114 8.56 17.71 -10.33
C GLN A 114 7.89 16.62 -11.15
N LEU A 115 7.47 16.92 -12.37
CA LEU A 115 6.88 15.92 -13.28
C LEU A 115 7.88 14.79 -13.58
N ALA A 116 9.13 15.12 -13.90
CA ALA A 116 10.17 14.12 -14.17
C ALA A 116 10.48 13.23 -12.94
N ALA A 117 10.41 13.79 -11.74
CA ALA A 117 10.56 13.02 -10.51
C ALA A 117 9.40 12.00 -10.34
N LEU A 118 8.16 12.40 -10.62
CA LEU A 118 7.00 11.52 -10.57
C LEU A 118 7.06 10.44 -11.66
N ASP A 119 7.50 10.76 -12.87
CA ASP A 119 7.74 9.78 -13.93
C ASP A 119 8.76 8.71 -13.47
N THR A 120 9.84 9.13 -12.84
CA THR A 120 10.86 8.21 -12.31
C THR A 120 10.30 7.31 -11.21
N GLN A 121 9.47 7.86 -10.32
CA GLN A 121 8.81 7.08 -9.26
C GLN A 121 7.82 6.08 -9.84
N ALA A 122 7.00 6.47 -10.81
CA ALA A 122 6.06 5.58 -11.50
C ALA A 122 6.78 4.40 -12.15
N GLU A 123 7.88 4.66 -12.88
CA GLU A 123 8.69 3.61 -13.49
C GLU A 123 9.32 2.67 -12.46
N SER A 124 9.75 3.17 -11.31
CA SER A 124 10.31 2.36 -10.22
C SER A 124 9.27 1.39 -9.67
N ILE A 125 8.05 1.88 -9.38
CA ILE A 125 6.96 1.02 -8.87
C ILE A 125 6.53 0.02 -9.94
N LYS A 126 6.44 0.44 -11.21
CA LYS A 126 6.12 -0.44 -12.33
C LYS A 126 7.12 -1.60 -12.42
N LYS A 127 8.42 -1.34 -12.32
CA LYS A 127 9.45 -2.38 -12.27
C LYS A 127 9.28 -3.31 -11.07
N THR A 128 8.91 -2.78 -9.93
CA THR A 128 8.61 -3.57 -8.73
C THR A 128 7.42 -4.50 -8.96
N LEU A 129 6.33 -3.99 -9.54
CA LEU A 129 5.16 -4.79 -9.90
C LEU A 129 5.51 -5.90 -10.90
N CYS A 130 6.28 -5.61 -11.95
CA CYS A 130 6.78 -6.61 -12.89
C CYS A 130 7.59 -7.72 -12.18
N THR A 131 8.42 -7.34 -11.21
CA THR A 131 9.22 -8.30 -10.44
C THR A 131 8.34 -9.23 -9.59
N PHE A 132 7.30 -8.69 -8.94
CA PHE A 132 6.36 -9.48 -8.13
C PHE A 132 5.50 -10.42 -8.95
N THR A 133 5.04 -9.97 -10.11
CA THR A 133 4.19 -10.76 -11.02
C THR A 133 4.98 -11.77 -11.86
N GLY A 134 6.30 -11.63 -11.91
CA GLY A 134 7.17 -12.45 -12.75
C GLY A 134 7.15 -12.03 -14.21
N TRP A 135 6.59 -10.88 -14.55
CA TRP A 135 6.71 -10.28 -15.87
C TRP A 135 8.13 -9.76 -16.07
N GLY A 136 8.65 -9.93 -17.28
CA GLY A 136 9.98 -9.42 -17.61
C GLY A 136 10.04 -7.90 -17.44
N SER A 137 11.17 -7.40 -16.95
CA SER A 137 11.40 -5.96 -16.80
C SER A 137 11.46 -5.22 -18.16
N ASP A 138 11.60 -5.97 -19.23
CA ASP A 138 11.70 -5.49 -20.60
C ASP A 138 10.32 -5.30 -21.28
N GLY A 139 9.27 -5.90 -20.70
CA GLY A 139 7.90 -5.66 -21.09
C GLY A 139 7.47 -4.28 -20.61
N ASN A 140 6.68 -3.60 -21.41
CA ASN A 140 6.00 -2.37 -20.99
C ASN A 140 4.53 -2.68 -20.69
N PRO A 141 4.24 -3.39 -19.58
CA PRO A 141 2.87 -3.78 -19.27
C PRO A 141 2.01 -2.55 -19.02
N VAL A 142 0.79 -2.60 -19.49
CA VAL A 142 -0.22 -1.60 -19.13
C VAL A 142 -0.81 -2.01 -17.79
N ILE A 143 -0.61 -1.16 -16.79
CA ILE A 143 -1.21 -1.36 -15.47
C ILE A 143 -2.60 -0.74 -15.52
N GLY A 144 -3.63 -1.55 -15.28
CA GLY A 144 -5.02 -1.08 -15.20
C GLY A 144 -5.27 -0.26 -13.94
N ALA A 145 -6.38 0.49 -13.94
CA ALA A 145 -6.81 1.23 -12.75
C ALA A 145 -7.16 0.29 -11.60
N VAL A 146 -6.89 0.73 -10.39
CA VAL A 146 -7.37 0.04 -9.18
C VAL A 146 -8.90 0.13 -9.12
N PRO A 147 -9.61 -0.99 -8.85
CA PRO A 147 -11.05 -0.94 -8.71
C PRO A 147 -11.47 0.06 -7.63
N SER A 148 -12.52 0.82 -7.89
CA SER A 148 -13.09 1.71 -6.88
C SER A 148 -13.55 0.93 -5.66
N SER A 149 -13.37 1.51 -4.46
CA SER A 149 -13.86 0.91 -3.22
C SER A 149 -15.39 0.80 -3.23
N ASP A 150 -15.90 -0.36 -2.82
CA ASP A 150 -17.33 -0.59 -2.66
C ASP A 150 -17.80 0.04 -1.33
N VAL A 151 -18.49 1.18 -1.43
CA VAL A 151 -19.02 1.91 -0.27
C VAL A 151 -20.08 1.07 0.47
N ALA A 152 -20.83 0.23 -0.24
CA ALA A 152 -21.82 -0.65 0.39
C ALA A 152 -21.15 -1.75 1.18
N ALA A 153 -20.06 -2.31 0.67
CA ALA A 153 -19.24 -3.27 1.41
C ALA A 153 -18.62 -2.66 2.68
N ILE A 154 -18.18 -1.40 2.63
CA ILE A 154 -17.67 -0.69 3.81
C ILE A 154 -18.77 -0.55 4.88
N ALA A 155 -19.99 -0.20 4.48
CA ALA A 155 -21.13 -0.07 5.41
C ALA A 155 -21.57 -1.41 6.01
N ALA A 156 -21.28 -2.52 5.34
CA ALA A 156 -21.65 -3.87 5.77
C ALA A 156 -20.58 -4.54 6.67
N ILE A 157 -19.47 -3.88 6.98
CA ILE A 157 -18.42 -4.42 7.83
C ILE A 157 -18.96 -4.60 9.26
N ASP A 158 -18.92 -5.83 9.75
CA ASP A 158 -19.15 -6.18 11.16
C ASP A 158 -17.79 -6.30 11.86
N VAL A 159 -17.38 -5.20 12.49
CA VAL A 159 -16.06 -5.10 13.13
C VAL A 159 -15.89 -6.11 14.27
N ASP A 160 -16.96 -6.49 14.97
CA ASP A 160 -16.86 -7.42 16.09
C ASP A 160 -16.73 -8.87 15.59
N ALA A 161 -17.46 -9.24 14.54
CA ALA A 161 -17.27 -10.51 13.85
C ALA A 161 -15.86 -10.63 13.24
N ASP A 162 -15.35 -9.56 12.67
CA ASP A 162 -14.01 -9.50 12.09
C ASP A 162 -12.91 -9.61 13.15
N LYS A 163 -13.07 -9.00 14.33
CA LYS A 163 -12.16 -9.16 15.47
C LYS A 163 -12.00 -10.63 15.86
N GLU A 164 -13.12 -11.34 16.02
CA GLU A 164 -13.08 -12.75 16.39
C GLU A 164 -12.52 -13.62 15.27
N THR A 165 -12.83 -13.32 14.03
CA THR A 165 -12.25 -13.98 12.85
C THR A 165 -10.74 -13.77 12.79
N ALA A 166 -10.26 -12.56 13.05
CA ALA A 166 -8.85 -12.24 13.08
C ALA A 166 -8.11 -12.96 14.21
N VAL A 167 -8.68 -12.99 15.41
CA VAL A 167 -8.12 -13.71 16.57
C VAL A 167 -8.01 -15.21 16.30
N ASN A 168 -9.04 -15.81 15.69
CA ASN A 168 -9.07 -17.25 15.41
C ASN A 168 -8.15 -17.66 14.25
N ASN A 169 -7.93 -16.79 13.28
CA ASN A 169 -7.09 -17.05 12.11
C ASN A 169 -5.66 -16.51 12.24
N ASN A 170 -5.31 -15.80 13.33
CA ASN A 170 -3.98 -15.28 13.51
C ASN A 170 -2.96 -16.40 13.75
N TYR A 171 -2.05 -16.59 12.81
CA TYR A 171 -1.04 -17.66 12.87
C TYR A 171 -0.18 -17.58 14.14
N SER A 172 0.20 -16.38 14.57
CA SER A 172 1.02 -16.20 15.78
C SER A 172 0.25 -16.66 17.04
N LEU A 173 -1.03 -16.30 17.15
CA LEU A 173 -1.90 -16.75 18.23
C LEU A 173 -2.12 -18.27 18.20
N ILE A 174 -2.38 -18.83 17.02
CA ILE A 174 -2.49 -20.29 16.85
C ILE A 174 -1.20 -20.98 17.30
N SER A 175 -0.04 -20.44 16.92
CA SER A 175 1.26 -20.96 17.34
C SER A 175 1.50 -20.81 18.84
N MET A 176 1.14 -19.68 19.44
CA MET A 176 1.25 -19.45 20.89
C MET A 176 0.32 -20.36 21.70
N ARG A 177 -0.91 -20.57 21.22
CA ARG A 177 -1.87 -21.47 21.85
C ARG A 177 -1.42 -22.93 21.70
N GLY A 178 -0.87 -23.31 20.55
CA GLY A 178 -0.48 -24.68 20.18
C GLY A 178 0.98 -25.05 20.45
N ALA A 179 1.71 -24.34 21.30
CA ALA A 179 3.11 -24.66 21.58
C ALA A 179 3.29 -26.10 22.10
N LYS A 180 3.82 -26.92 21.24
CA LYS A 180 4.06 -28.37 21.35
C LYS A 180 2.79 -29.24 21.34
N GLY A 181 2.26 -29.45 20.14
CA GLY A 181 1.62 -30.72 19.75
C GLY A 181 0.31 -31.08 20.43
N GLY A 182 -0.38 -30.15 21.01
CA GLY A 182 -1.65 -30.48 21.63
C GLY A 182 -2.63 -29.33 21.55
N GLY A 183 -3.84 -29.62 21.18
CA GLY A 183 -4.96 -28.70 21.21
C GLY A 183 -5.27 -28.18 22.62
N MET A 184 -6.44 -27.56 22.80
CA MET A 184 -6.92 -26.99 24.07
C MET A 184 -6.75 -27.91 25.27
N ASP A 185 -6.83 -29.23 25.09
CA ASP A 185 -6.64 -30.24 26.14
C ASP A 185 -5.29 -30.20 26.84
N GLN A 186 -4.23 -29.73 26.16
CA GLN A 186 -2.93 -29.54 26.82
C GLN A 186 -2.83 -28.24 27.61
N ILE A 187 -3.59 -27.22 27.25
CA ILE A 187 -3.69 -26.00 28.06
C ILE A 187 -4.38 -26.32 29.38
N GLU A 188 -5.44 -27.11 29.38
CA GLU A 188 -6.09 -27.59 30.59
C GLU A 188 -5.16 -28.46 31.46
N GLN A 189 -4.40 -29.38 30.87
CA GLN A 189 -3.41 -30.18 31.60
C GLN A 189 -2.28 -29.34 32.19
N ILE A 190 -1.86 -28.27 31.50
CA ILE A 190 -0.80 -27.37 31.97
C ILE A 190 -1.36 -26.43 33.06
N ILE A 191 -2.60 -25.97 32.93
CA ILE A 191 -3.28 -25.14 33.94
C ILE A 191 -3.45 -25.91 35.26
N SER A 192 -3.76 -27.20 35.17
CA SER A 192 -3.88 -28.07 36.34
C SER A 192 -2.56 -28.24 37.11
N LYS A 193 -1.41 -28.08 36.47
CA LYS A 193 -0.08 -28.13 37.11
C LYS A 193 0.37 -26.83 37.77
N ASN A 194 -0.44 -25.79 37.71
CA ASN A 194 -0.35 -24.54 38.50
C ASN A 194 1.06 -23.87 38.51
N THR A 195 1.79 -23.88 37.38
CA THR A 195 3.10 -23.25 37.31
C THR A 195 3.01 -21.78 36.93
N THR A 196 3.90 -20.93 37.46
CA THR A 196 4.00 -19.48 37.09
C THR A 196 4.20 -19.27 35.59
N GLN A 197 4.96 -20.16 34.92
CA GLN A 197 5.19 -20.11 33.50
C GLN A 197 3.90 -20.30 32.70
N THR A 198 3.00 -21.17 33.13
CA THR A 198 1.70 -21.40 32.50
C THR A 198 0.79 -20.18 32.63
N LYS A 199 0.74 -19.58 33.83
CA LYS A 199 -0.05 -18.37 34.08
C LYS A 199 0.45 -17.21 33.21
N ASN A 200 1.77 -17.06 33.08
CA ASN A 200 2.36 -16.04 32.21
C ASN A 200 2.05 -16.30 30.73
N LYS A 201 2.07 -17.55 30.29
CA LYS A 201 1.70 -17.90 28.92
C LYS A 201 0.25 -17.56 28.62
N VAL A 202 -0.69 -17.89 29.52
CA VAL A 202 -2.11 -17.54 29.35
C VAL A 202 -2.31 -16.04 29.27
N ARG A 203 -1.63 -15.26 30.14
CA ARG A 203 -1.67 -13.80 30.09
C ARG A 203 -1.11 -13.25 28.76
N ASN A 204 -0.01 -13.80 28.28
CA ASN A 204 0.60 -13.36 27.02
C ASN A 204 -0.30 -13.66 25.82
N VAL A 205 -1.00 -14.80 25.82
CA VAL A 205 -1.98 -15.12 24.80
C VAL A 205 -3.14 -14.14 24.85
N ALA A 206 -3.75 -13.92 26.01
CA ALA A 206 -4.85 -12.97 26.20
C ALA A 206 -4.45 -11.55 25.75
N TYR A 207 -3.29 -11.07 26.21
CA TYR A 207 -2.76 -9.77 25.76
C TYR A 207 -2.60 -9.69 24.24
N SER A 208 -2.08 -10.75 23.62
CA SER A 208 -1.90 -10.79 22.18
C SER A 208 -3.23 -10.85 21.41
N GLU A 209 -4.25 -11.49 21.97
CA GLU A 209 -5.62 -11.49 21.44
C GLU A 209 -6.22 -10.08 21.49
N ASP A 210 -6.09 -9.39 22.61
CA ASP A 210 -6.56 -8.01 22.77
C ASP A 210 -5.83 -7.05 21.82
N LEU A 211 -4.54 -7.27 21.60
CA LEU A 211 -3.76 -6.49 20.63
C LEU A 211 -4.28 -6.69 19.21
N VAL A 212 -4.63 -7.93 18.82
CA VAL A 212 -5.23 -8.22 17.50
C VAL A 212 -6.60 -7.54 17.38
N ARG A 213 -7.46 -7.63 18.42
CA ARG A 213 -8.76 -6.93 18.41
C ARG A 213 -8.60 -5.42 18.28
N SER A 214 -7.66 -4.84 19.04
CA SER A 214 -7.35 -3.40 18.96
C SER A 214 -6.85 -2.99 17.59
N ASN A 215 -6.00 -3.80 16.95
CA ASN A 215 -5.52 -3.52 15.60
C ASN A 215 -6.66 -3.55 14.56
N ILE A 216 -7.59 -4.50 14.67
CA ILE A 216 -8.77 -4.55 13.78
C ILE A 216 -9.65 -3.32 13.98
N GLN A 217 -9.87 -2.90 15.25
CA GLN A 217 -10.61 -1.67 15.54
C GLN A 217 -9.95 -0.45 14.90
N THR A 218 -8.65 -0.30 15.08
CA THR A 218 -7.87 0.81 14.47
C THR A 218 -7.97 0.81 12.94
N LEU A 219 -7.92 -0.36 12.31
CA LEU A 219 -8.09 -0.46 10.86
C LEU A 219 -9.49 -0.04 10.42
N TYR A 220 -10.53 -0.44 11.15
CA TYR A 220 -11.90 -0.03 10.88
C TYR A 220 -12.08 1.49 11.03
N ASP A 221 -11.59 2.06 12.12
CA ASP A 221 -11.62 3.50 12.36
C ASP A 221 -10.89 4.26 11.23
N THR A 222 -9.76 3.74 10.78
CA THR A 222 -9.02 4.31 9.62
C THR A 222 -9.83 4.24 8.33
N ILE A 223 -10.57 3.16 8.08
CA ILE A 223 -11.46 3.05 6.90
C ILE A 223 -12.55 4.11 6.95
N LEU A 224 -13.17 4.31 8.13
CA LEU A 224 -14.20 5.34 8.30
C LEU A 224 -13.63 6.76 8.12
N GLU A 225 -12.45 7.03 8.65
CA GLU A 225 -11.75 8.30 8.45
C GLU A 225 -11.47 8.55 6.96
N LYS A 226 -10.93 7.57 6.25
CA LYS A 226 -10.66 7.67 4.82
C LYS A 226 -11.94 7.82 3.97
N LYS A 227 -13.05 7.22 4.41
CA LYS A 227 -14.34 7.46 3.77
C LYS A 227 -14.77 8.92 3.91
N VAL A 228 -14.64 9.52 5.08
CA VAL A 228 -14.96 10.94 5.29
C VAL A 228 -14.06 11.86 4.47
N GLU A 229 -12.76 11.56 4.41
CA GLU A 229 -11.82 12.29 3.54
C GLU A 229 -12.22 12.21 2.07
N TYR A 230 -12.61 11.01 1.59
CA TYR A 230 -13.08 10.82 0.23
C TYR A 230 -14.34 11.63 -0.08
N ASP A 231 -15.35 11.58 0.79
CA ASP A 231 -16.61 12.31 0.64
C ASP A 231 -16.35 13.84 0.61
N SER A 232 -15.43 14.31 1.46
CA SER A 232 -14.99 15.72 1.48
C SER A 232 -14.25 16.11 0.18
N ALA A 233 -13.33 15.27 -0.29
CA ALA A 233 -12.61 15.51 -1.54
C ALA A 233 -13.54 15.51 -2.76
N ALA A 234 -14.55 14.61 -2.80
CA ALA A 234 -15.56 14.57 -3.85
C ALA A 234 -16.40 15.87 -3.88
N THR A 235 -16.77 16.37 -2.71
CA THR A 235 -17.50 17.65 -2.58
C THR A 235 -16.65 18.82 -3.05
N ALA A 236 -15.39 18.88 -2.63
CA ALA A 236 -14.44 19.93 -3.05
C ALA A 236 -14.18 19.89 -4.56
N TRP A 237 -14.08 18.71 -5.14
CA TRP A 237 -13.96 18.53 -6.59
C TRP A 237 -15.17 19.10 -7.34
N GLN A 238 -16.37 18.79 -6.88
CA GLN A 238 -17.60 19.31 -7.50
C GLN A 238 -17.70 20.83 -7.38
N ALA A 239 -17.32 21.41 -6.25
CA ALA A 239 -17.25 22.86 -6.08
C ALA A 239 -16.22 23.50 -7.02
N ALA A 240 -15.06 22.91 -7.18
CA ALA A 240 -14.02 23.37 -8.10
C ALA A 240 -14.49 23.30 -9.58
N GLN A 241 -15.19 22.24 -9.97
CA GLN A 241 -15.80 22.14 -11.31
C GLN A 241 -16.81 23.26 -11.56
N ASN A 242 -17.70 23.51 -10.61
CA ASN A 242 -18.69 24.57 -10.73
C ASN A 242 -18.04 25.95 -10.87
N THR A 243 -16.99 26.21 -10.06
CA THR A 243 -16.23 27.46 -10.13
C THR A 243 -15.54 27.62 -11.48
N TRP A 244 -14.96 26.55 -12.00
CA TRP A 244 -14.30 26.55 -13.30
C TRP A 244 -15.29 26.80 -14.44
N GLN A 245 -16.46 26.15 -14.41
CA GLN A 245 -17.52 26.37 -15.39
C GLN A 245 -18.02 27.82 -15.35
N ALA A 246 -18.21 28.39 -14.15
CA ALA A 246 -18.61 29.79 -14.01
C ALA A 246 -17.56 30.77 -14.53
N ALA A 247 -16.30 30.44 -14.49
CA ALA A 247 -15.20 31.27 -15.00
C ALA A 247 -15.04 31.21 -16.53
N GLN A 248 -15.72 30.29 -17.20
CA GLN A 248 -15.71 30.17 -18.67
C GLN A 248 -16.83 30.99 -19.37
N ILE A 249 -17.78 31.52 -18.62
CA ILE A 249 -18.87 32.39 -19.09
C ILE A 249 -18.40 33.84 -19.08
#